data_78dcf32f7854329e13819515cafde2b4
#
_entry.id   78dcf32f7854329e13819515cafde2b4
#
_cell.length_a   1.000
_cell.length_b   1.000
_cell.length_c   1.000
_cell.angle_alpha   90.00
_cell.angle_beta   90.00
_cell.angle_gamma   90.00
#
_symmetry.space_group_name_H-M   'P 1'
#
loop_
_entity.id
_entity.type
_entity.pdbx_description
1 polymer ?
#
loop_
_entity_poly.entity_id
_entity_poly.type
_entity_poly.pdbx_seq_one_letter_code
_entity_poly.pdbx_strand_id
1 'polypeptide(L)'
;MWQDTHMCRHNLVAWILSACFIALVPSVGVAGDVRTSMTALQAETGKLGAPKVQDNDLYFGNTKASKDLVRAVKKEHGVAVTLFVKNGDKYVRAATTVKKEDGTNAVGTALDANNPAVAKLNSGEPYYGDATVFGQTYDAGYEPIKDASGAVIGAYFVGNKK
;
A
#
# COMPACT_ATOMS: atom_id res chain seq x y z
N MET A 1 -42.37 -11.84 69.54
CA MET A 1 -43.48 -10.92 69.21
C MET A 1 -43.17 -10.40 67.81
N TRP A 2 -43.90 -10.94 66.80
CA TRP A 2 -44.26 -10.43 65.47
C TRP A 2 -43.11 -10.22 64.50
N GLN A 3 -42.90 -11.11 63.52
CA GLN A 3 -43.55 -11.22 62.18
C GLN A 3 -43.34 -9.94 61.38
N ASP A 4 -42.81 -9.98 60.17
CA ASP A 4 -43.34 -10.59 58.93
C ASP A 4 -42.23 -10.56 57.83
N THR A 5 -42.04 -11.70 57.24
CA THR A 5 -42.34 -12.07 55.84
C THR A 5 -42.55 -10.91 54.89
N HIS A 6 -41.73 -10.89 53.80
CA HIS A 6 -42.19 -10.80 52.40
C HIS A 6 -40.98 -10.79 51.50
N MET A 7 -40.80 -11.88 50.85
CA MET A 7 -41.34 -12.21 49.53
C MET A 7 -40.48 -11.74 48.38
N CYS A 8 -39.77 -12.71 47.96
CA CYS A 8 -39.37 -13.03 46.59
C CYS A 8 -39.96 -12.11 45.50
N ARG A 9 -39.13 -11.40 44.77
CA ARG A 9 -39.49 -11.03 43.40
C ARG A 9 -38.29 -11.28 42.49
N HIS A 10 -38.45 -12.30 41.73
CA HIS A 10 -37.67 -12.65 40.53
C HIS A 10 -37.71 -11.47 39.57
N ASN A 11 -36.55 -10.91 39.26
CA ASN A 11 -36.41 -10.16 38.07
C ASN A 11 -35.63 -10.98 37.07
N LEU A 12 -36.38 -11.57 36.15
CA LEU A 12 -35.87 -12.08 34.90
C LEU A 12 -35.16 -10.96 34.13
N VAL A 13 -33.86 -10.98 34.16
CA VAL A 13 -33.09 -10.20 33.20
C VAL A 13 -33.11 -10.98 31.89
N ALA A 14 -33.96 -10.50 30.98
CA ALA A 14 -34.00 -10.96 29.61
C ALA A 14 -32.63 -10.78 28.94
N TRP A 15 -32.02 -11.86 28.58
CA TRP A 15 -30.85 -11.89 27.72
C TRP A 15 -31.28 -11.49 26.31
N ILE A 16 -31.04 -10.24 25.96
CA ILE A 16 -31.15 -9.78 24.58
C ILE A 16 -29.90 -10.30 23.87
N LEU A 17 -30.06 -11.42 23.19
CA LEU A 17 -29.14 -11.89 22.15
C LEU A 17 -29.18 -10.87 21.01
N SER A 18 -28.28 -9.89 21.06
CA SER A 18 -27.99 -9.05 19.92
C SER A 18 -27.24 -9.91 18.92
N ALA A 19 -27.98 -10.50 18.00
CA ALA A 19 -27.41 -11.14 16.83
C ALA A 19 -26.72 -10.07 16.00
N CYS A 20 -25.39 -9.97 16.13
CA CYS A 20 -24.55 -9.19 15.26
C CYS A 20 -24.60 -9.87 13.88
N PHE A 21 -25.50 -9.40 13.04
CA PHE A 21 -25.60 -9.78 11.65
C PHE A 21 -24.34 -9.19 10.97
N ILE A 22 -23.26 -9.96 10.93
CA ILE A 22 -22.11 -9.65 10.08
C ILE A 22 -22.60 -9.83 8.65
N ALA A 23 -23.08 -8.74 8.05
CA ALA A 23 -23.32 -8.69 6.63
C ALA A 23 -22.00 -8.96 5.92
N LEU A 24 -21.85 -10.17 5.42
CA LEU A 24 -20.82 -10.54 4.47
C LEU A 24 -21.10 -9.74 3.19
N VAL A 25 -20.54 -8.52 3.11
CA VAL A 25 -20.57 -7.74 1.88
C VAL A 25 -19.67 -8.46 0.90
N PRO A 26 -20.19 -9.01 -0.23
CA PRO A 26 -19.31 -9.53 -1.26
C PRO A 26 -18.46 -8.35 -1.75
N SER A 27 -17.16 -8.42 -1.59
CA SER A 27 -16.23 -7.49 -2.21
C SER A 27 -16.32 -7.70 -3.72
N VAL A 28 -17.21 -6.95 -4.35
CA VAL A 28 -17.13 -6.71 -5.78
C VAL A 28 -15.77 -6.07 -5.99
N GLY A 29 -14.92 -6.68 -6.79
CA GLY A 29 -13.58 -6.19 -7.10
C GLY A 29 -13.65 -4.85 -7.83
N VAL A 30 -13.89 -3.80 -7.08
CA VAL A 30 -13.65 -2.44 -7.52
C VAL A 30 -12.13 -2.29 -7.55
N ALA A 31 -11.58 -1.93 -8.70
CA ALA A 31 -10.18 -1.51 -8.78
C ALA A 31 -9.93 -0.55 -7.61
N GLY A 32 -9.02 -0.94 -6.70
CA GLY A 32 -8.83 -0.23 -5.44
C GLY A 32 -8.50 1.23 -5.73
N ASP A 33 -9.08 2.14 -4.94
CA ASP A 33 -8.67 3.54 -4.99
C ASP A 33 -7.15 3.63 -4.79
N VAL A 34 -6.49 4.44 -5.64
CA VAL A 34 -5.03 4.57 -5.66
C VAL A 34 -4.48 5.00 -4.29
N ARG A 35 -5.18 5.89 -3.57
CA ARG A 35 -4.76 6.35 -2.24
C ARG A 35 -4.90 5.25 -1.19
N THR A 36 -6.00 4.51 -1.20
CA THR A 36 -6.21 3.37 -0.31
C THR A 36 -5.16 2.29 -0.56
N SER A 37 -4.87 1.98 -1.82
CA SER A 37 -3.84 1.01 -2.20
C SER A 37 -2.43 1.48 -1.84
N MET A 38 -2.15 2.79 -1.90
CA MET A 38 -0.89 3.38 -1.44
C MET A 38 -0.73 3.20 0.07
N THR A 39 -1.76 3.52 0.85
CA THR A 39 -1.76 3.34 2.31
C THR A 39 -1.52 1.87 2.69
N ALA A 40 -2.16 0.94 1.98
CA ALA A 40 -1.95 -0.50 2.19
C ALA A 40 -0.50 -0.91 1.90
N LEU A 41 0.09 -0.44 0.80
CA LEU A 41 1.49 -0.72 0.45
C LEU A 41 2.45 -0.19 1.52
N GLN A 42 2.22 1.02 2.00
CA GLN A 42 3.00 1.63 3.08
C GLN A 42 2.85 0.87 4.40
N ALA A 43 1.65 0.42 4.74
CA ALA A 43 1.40 -0.39 5.93
C ALA A 43 2.13 -1.74 5.85
N GLU A 44 2.07 -2.44 4.71
CA GLU A 44 2.77 -3.71 4.53
C GLU A 44 4.30 -3.55 4.61
N THR A 45 4.85 -2.52 3.98
CA THR A 45 6.30 -2.25 4.08
C THR A 45 6.70 -1.78 5.47
N GLY A 46 5.87 -1.00 6.15
CA GLY A 46 6.10 -0.50 7.50
C GLY A 46 6.20 -1.60 8.56
N LYS A 47 5.46 -2.70 8.39
CA LYS A 47 5.57 -3.90 9.26
C LYS A 47 6.96 -4.54 9.23
N LEU A 48 7.70 -4.36 8.14
CA LEU A 48 9.03 -4.94 7.94
C LEU A 48 10.15 -4.10 8.58
N GLY A 49 9.88 -2.83 8.90
CA GLY A 49 10.79 -1.91 9.55
C GLY A 49 11.14 -0.67 8.72
N ALA A 50 12.04 0.16 9.25
CA ALA A 50 12.44 1.41 8.62
C ALA A 50 13.10 1.17 7.24
N PRO A 51 12.79 2.01 6.23
CA PRO A 51 13.40 1.90 4.92
C PRO A 51 14.87 2.32 4.94
N LYS A 52 15.69 1.62 4.20
CA LYS A 52 17.11 1.92 4.00
C LYS A 52 17.58 1.44 2.63
N VAL A 53 18.65 2.03 2.12
CA VAL A 53 19.35 1.56 0.91
C VAL A 53 20.67 0.92 1.33
N GLN A 54 20.93 -0.24 0.79
CA GLN A 54 22.19 -0.96 0.96
C GLN A 54 22.56 -1.63 -0.36
N ASP A 55 23.80 -1.45 -0.84
CA ASP A 55 24.30 -2.03 -2.11
C ASP A 55 23.40 -1.70 -3.33
N ASN A 56 22.87 -0.47 -3.40
CA ASN A 56 21.88 -0.01 -4.40
C ASN A 56 20.52 -0.74 -4.37
N ASP A 57 20.25 -1.50 -3.35
CA ASP A 57 18.97 -2.18 -3.13
C ASP A 57 18.16 -1.49 -2.02
N LEU A 58 16.85 -1.53 -2.16
CA LEU A 58 15.91 -1.01 -1.17
C LEU A 58 15.56 -2.11 -0.16
N TYR A 59 15.66 -1.78 1.12
CA TYR A 59 15.27 -2.65 2.22
C TYR A 59 14.26 -1.95 3.14
N PHE A 60 13.40 -2.74 3.76
CA PHE A 60 12.56 -2.36 4.89
C PHE A 60 13.00 -3.22 6.09
N GLY A 61 13.61 -2.59 7.10
CA GLY A 61 14.31 -3.33 8.16
C GLY A 61 15.41 -4.21 7.58
N ASN A 62 15.27 -5.52 7.73
CA ASN A 62 16.20 -6.51 7.17
C ASN A 62 15.66 -7.22 5.91
N THR A 63 14.49 -6.82 5.43
CA THR A 63 13.84 -7.43 4.26
C THR A 63 14.08 -6.60 3.02
N LYS A 64 14.71 -7.22 2.00
CA LYS A 64 14.88 -6.59 0.68
C LYS A 64 13.54 -6.44 -0.01
N ALA A 65 13.33 -5.31 -0.68
CA ALA A 65 12.17 -5.11 -1.54
C ALA A 65 12.10 -6.23 -2.60
N SER A 66 11.01 -6.99 -2.56
CA SER A 66 10.87 -8.21 -3.36
C SER A 66 9.57 -8.20 -4.18
N LYS A 67 9.56 -9.07 -5.19
CA LYS A 67 8.38 -9.26 -6.03
C LYS A 67 7.17 -9.77 -5.25
N ASP A 68 7.40 -10.56 -4.21
CA ASP A 68 6.30 -11.15 -3.42
C ASP A 68 5.59 -10.09 -2.59
N LEU A 69 6.34 -9.11 -2.06
CA LEU A 69 5.78 -7.97 -1.35
C LEU A 69 4.81 -7.14 -2.22
N VAL A 70 5.23 -6.78 -3.44
CA VAL A 70 4.38 -6.00 -4.36
C VAL A 70 3.23 -6.83 -4.94
N ARG A 71 3.39 -8.15 -5.05
CA ARG A 71 2.33 -9.06 -5.50
C ARG A 71 1.21 -9.22 -4.47
N ALA A 72 1.53 -9.22 -3.18
CA ALA A 72 0.54 -9.31 -2.13
C ALA A 72 -0.46 -8.14 -2.25
N VAL A 73 0.04 -6.91 -2.33
CA VAL A 73 -0.80 -5.71 -2.49
C VAL A 73 -1.56 -5.73 -3.83
N LYS A 74 -0.91 -6.14 -4.93
CA LYS A 74 -1.61 -6.30 -6.21
C LYS A 74 -2.77 -7.28 -6.14
N LYS A 75 -2.59 -8.42 -5.46
CA LYS A 75 -3.62 -9.45 -5.32
C LYS A 75 -4.83 -8.95 -4.55
N GLU A 76 -4.59 -8.14 -3.54
CA GLU A 76 -5.63 -7.60 -2.65
C GLU A 76 -6.39 -6.45 -3.29
N HIS A 77 -5.69 -5.51 -3.93
CA HIS A 77 -6.26 -4.25 -4.43
C HIS A 77 -6.44 -4.19 -5.95
N GLY A 78 -5.94 -5.17 -6.72
CA GLY A 78 -6.08 -5.20 -8.18
C GLY A 78 -5.21 -4.19 -8.94
N VAL A 79 -4.37 -3.42 -8.25
CA VAL A 79 -3.56 -2.32 -8.80
C VAL A 79 -2.19 -2.78 -9.27
N ALA A 80 -1.56 -2.02 -10.15
CA ALA A 80 -0.13 -2.15 -10.42
C ALA A 80 0.68 -1.55 -9.27
N VAL A 81 1.74 -2.22 -8.84
CA VAL A 81 2.56 -1.83 -7.68
C VAL A 81 4.04 -1.85 -8.06
N THR A 82 4.78 -0.83 -7.63
CA THR A 82 6.24 -0.77 -7.77
C THR A 82 6.89 -0.13 -6.55
N LEU A 83 8.03 -0.65 -6.17
CA LEU A 83 8.96 -0.03 -5.23
C LEU A 83 10.19 0.41 -6.01
N PHE A 84 10.51 1.69 -5.94
CA PHE A 84 11.71 2.26 -6.55
C PHE A 84 12.79 2.49 -5.50
N VAL A 85 14.03 2.24 -5.86
CA VAL A 85 15.22 2.73 -5.15
C VAL A 85 15.75 3.96 -5.88
N LYS A 86 16.13 4.99 -5.15
CA LYS A 86 16.79 6.18 -5.71
C LYS A 86 18.29 5.88 -5.87
N ASN A 87 18.78 5.99 -7.10
CA ASN A 87 20.20 5.84 -7.43
C ASN A 87 20.66 7.11 -8.17
N GLY A 88 21.35 8.01 -7.47
CA GLY A 88 21.60 9.35 -7.95
C GLY A 88 20.30 10.10 -8.24
N ASP A 89 20.13 10.57 -9.47
CA ASP A 89 18.93 11.30 -9.92
C ASP A 89 17.85 10.38 -10.52
N LYS A 90 18.05 9.06 -10.50
CA LYS A 90 17.15 8.08 -11.11
C LYS A 90 16.42 7.26 -10.06
N TYR A 91 15.15 6.99 -10.33
CA TYR A 91 14.34 6.04 -9.58
C TYR A 91 14.32 4.71 -10.33
N VAL A 92 15.01 3.70 -9.81
CA VAL A 92 15.13 2.37 -10.43
C VAL A 92 14.16 1.40 -9.78
N ARG A 93 13.44 0.60 -10.58
CA ARG A 93 12.47 -0.38 -10.10
C ARG A 93 13.16 -1.53 -9.38
N ALA A 94 13.14 -1.49 -8.04
CA ALA A 94 13.67 -2.58 -7.19
C ALA A 94 12.73 -3.78 -7.19
N ALA A 95 11.41 -3.54 -7.09
CA ALA A 95 10.39 -4.56 -7.18
C ALA A 95 9.15 -4.00 -7.89
N THR A 96 8.54 -4.78 -8.80
CA THR A 96 7.41 -4.30 -9.58
C THR A 96 6.50 -5.43 -10.06
N THR A 97 5.22 -5.12 -10.19
CA THR A 97 4.24 -5.96 -10.89
C THR A 97 3.98 -5.50 -12.32
N VAL A 98 4.57 -4.36 -12.71
CA VAL A 98 4.47 -3.82 -14.08
C VAL A 98 5.32 -4.65 -15.04
N LYS A 99 4.81 -4.84 -16.24
CA LYS A 99 5.51 -5.49 -17.34
C LYS A 99 5.87 -4.45 -18.39
N LYS A 100 6.97 -4.68 -19.10
CA LYS A 100 7.33 -3.95 -20.32
C LYS A 100 6.40 -4.34 -21.47
N GLU A 101 6.51 -3.65 -22.58
CA GLU A 101 5.74 -3.93 -23.81
C GLU A 101 5.99 -5.35 -24.35
N ASP A 102 7.19 -5.89 -24.16
CA ASP A 102 7.58 -7.27 -24.54
C ASP A 102 7.04 -8.34 -23.57
N GLY A 103 6.26 -7.95 -22.55
CA GLY A 103 5.70 -8.83 -21.52
C GLY A 103 6.67 -9.25 -20.42
N THR A 104 7.95 -8.87 -20.49
CA THR A 104 8.94 -9.14 -19.44
C THR A 104 8.74 -8.23 -18.22
N ASN A 105 9.31 -8.64 -17.08
CA ASN A 105 9.21 -7.83 -15.85
C ASN A 105 10.08 -6.57 -15.97
N ALA A 106 9.56 -5.44 -15.50
CA ALA A 106 10.22 -4.14 -15.60
C ALA A 106 11.25 -3.88 -14.48
N VAL A 107 11.59 -4.85 -13.63
CA VAL A 107 12.65 -4.70 -12.60
C VAL A 107 13.96 -4.23 -13.22
N GLY A 108 14.69 -3.35 -12.53
CA GLY A 108 15.94 -2.78 -12.98
C GLY A 108 15.81 -1.63 -13.98
N THR A 109 14.59 -1.32 -14.45
CA THR A 109 14.38 -0.16 -15.33
C THR A 109 14.17 1.12 -14.52
N ALA A 110 14.64 2.25 -15.06
CA ALA A 110 14.41 3.55 -14.44
C ALA A 110 13.00 4.08 -14.73
N LEU A 111 12.50 4.91 -13.83
CA LEU A 111 11.36 5.79 -14.11
C LEU A 111 11.77 6.80 -15.17
N ASP A 112 10.88 7.09 -16.11
CA ASP A 112 11.13 8.10 -17.14
C ASP A 112 11.36 9.46 -16.47
N ALA A 113 12.44 10.15 -16.88
CA ALA A 113 12.78 11.47 -16.34
C ALA A 113 11.70 12.53 -16.63
N ASN A 114 10.94 12.35 -17.72
CA ASN A 114 9.81 13.23 -18.08
C ASN A 114 8.51 12.90 -17.33
N ASN A 115 8.52 11.85 -16.50
CA ASN A 115 7.34 11.51 -15.71
C ASN A 115 7.05 12.63 -14.70
N PRO A 116 5.81 13.18 -14.65
CA PRO A 116 5.47 14.30 -13.79
C PRO A 116 5.72 14.05 -12.29
N ALA A 117 5.76 12.79 -11.87
CA ALA A 117 6.06 12.42 -10.50
C ALA A 117 7.52 12.70 -10.11
N VAL A 118 8.49 12.71 -11.05
CA VAL A 118 9.92 12.83 -10.73
C VAL A 118 10.23 14.15 -10.03
N ALA A 119 9.70 15.27 -10.52
CA ALA A 119 9.90 16.57 -9.91
C ALA A 119 9.35 16.63 -8.47
N LYS A 120 8.16 16.09 -8.25
CA LYS A 120 7.52 15.99 -6.93
C LYS A 120 8.30 15.10 -5.98
N LEU A 121 8.71 13.94 -6.43
CA LEU A 121 9.50 13.00 -5.62
C LEU A 121 10.84 13.61 -5.20
N ASN A 122 11.50 14.36 -6.09
CA ASN A 122 12.76 15.05 -5.77
C ASN A 122 12.57 16.15 -4.71
N SER A 123 11.40 16.79 -4.68
CA SER A 123 11.02 17.75 -3.62
C SER A 123 10.52 17.05 -2.35
N GLY A 124 10.48 15.72 -2.32
CA GLY A 124 9.94 14.95 -1.19
C GLY A 124 8.41 15.04 -1.04
N GLU A 125 7.72 15.39 -2.13
CA GLU A 125 6.26 15.52 -2.21
C GLU A 125 5.62 14.35 -2.98
N PRO A 126 4.37 13.95 -2.62
CA PRO A 126 3.64 12.95 -3.38
C PRO A 126 3.13 13.52 -4.71
N TYR A 127 2.90 12.63 -5.68
CA TYR A 127 2.21 12.91 -6.93
C TYR A 127 1.01 11.96 -7.08
N TYR A 128 -0.14 12.50 -7.42
CA TYR A 128 -1.34 11.74 -7.77
C TYR A 128 -1.94 12.31 -9.06
N GLY A 129 -2.11 11.47 -10.06
CA GLY A 129 -2.66 11.84 -11.35
C GLY A 129 -2.28 10.87 -12.46
N ASP A 130 -2.57 11.24 -13.68
CA ASP A 130 -2.26 10.40 -14.83
C ASP A 130 -0.76 10.31 -15.08
N ALA A 131 -0.29 9.08 -15.30
CA ALA A 131 1.09 8.80 -15.66
C ALA A 131 1.15 7.70 -16.71
N THR A 132 2.03 7.88 -17.70
CA THR A 132 2.29 6.85 -18.72
C THR A 132 3.50 6.01 -18.30
N VAL A 133 3.31 4.70 -18.31
CA VAL A 133 4.35 3.73 -17.97
C VAL A 133 4.36 2.65 -19.06
N PHE A 134 5.44 2.54 -19.82
CA PHE A 134 5.58 1.61 -20.97
C PHE A 134 4.38 1.67 -21.92
N GLY A 135 4.03 2.88 -22.41
CA GLY A 135 2.93 3.08 -23.34
C GLY A 135 1.52 2.91 -22.77
N GLN A 136 1.39 2.57 -21.50
CA GLN A 136 0.10 2.43 -20.82
C GLN A 136 -0.16 3.59 -19.89
N THR A 137 -1.36 4.17 -19.97
CA THR A 137 -1.80 5.23 -19.04
C THR A 137 -2.38 4.62 -17.77
N TYR A 138 -1.98 5.16 -16.64
CA TYR A 138 -2.45 4.80 -15.31
C TYR A 138 -3.00 6.03 -14.59
N ASP A 139 -4.08 5.85 -13.87
CA ASP A 139 -4.37 6.70 -12.71
C ASP A 139 -3.41 6.26 -11.60
N ALA A 140 -2.45 7.13 -11.29
CA ALA A 140 -1.23 6.76 -10.58
C ALA A 140 -1.01 7.57 -9.30
N GLY A 141 -0.50 6.93 -8.27
CA GLY A 141 0.05 7.55 -7.09
C GLY A 141 1.54 7.23 -6.96
N TYR A 142 2.32 8.25 -6.69
CA TYR A 142 3.73 8.14 -6.33
C TYR A 142 3.96 8.84 -5.00
N GLU A 143 4.62 8.18 -4.06
CA GLU A 143 5.00 8.79 -2.80
C GLU A 143 6.47 8.53 -2.49
N PRO A 144 7.20 9.52 -1.93
CA PRO A 144 8.60 9.35 -1.62
C PRO A 144 8.81 8.39 -0.45
N ILE A 145 9.80 7.52 -0.57
CA ILE A 145 10.33 6.72 0.54
C ILE A 145 11.47 7.53 1.16
N LYS A 146 11.34 7.84 2.43
CA LYS A 146 12.34 8.61 3.19
C LYS A 146 13.00 7.70 4.23
N ASP A 147 14.30 7.85 4.41
CA ASP A 147 15.04 7.18 5.49
C ASP A 147 14.84 7.89 6.85
N ALA A 148 15.53 7.40 7.88
CA ALA A 148 15.45 7.96 9.21
C ALA A 148 15.96 9.41 9.32
N SER A 149 16.76 9.88 8.36
CA SER A 149 17.24 11.25 8.27
C SER A 149 16.25 12.19 7.55
N GLY A 150 15.20 11.64 6.93
CA GLY A 150 14.25 12.36 6.09
C GLY A 150 14.69 12.50 4.63
N ALA A 151 15.81 11.91 4.24
CA ALA A 151 16.28 11.93 2.85
C ALA A 151 15.44 10.99 1.99
N VAL A 152 15.11 11.43 0.76
CA VAL A 152 14.38 10.59 -0.20
C VAL A 152 15.32 9.55 -0.79
N ILE A 153 15.08 8.29 -0.46
CA ILE A 153 15.88 7.11 -0.86
C ILE A 153 15.18 6.22 -1.89
N GLY A 154 13.93 6.51 -2.20
CA GLY A 154 13.14 5.74 -3.15
C GLY A 154 11.75 6.31 -3.34
N ALA A 155 10.88 5.53 -3.97
CA ALA A 155 9.48 5.88 -4.12
C ALA A 155 8.58 4.64 -4.15
N TYR A 156 7.38 4.80 -3.61
CA TYR A 156 6.24 3.92 -3.82
C TYR A 156 5.53 4.30 -5.12
N PHE A 157 4.98 3.33 -5.81
CA PHE A 157 4.04 3.54 -6.91
C PHE A 157 2.90 2.55 -6.80
N VAL A 158 1.70 3.05 -6.99
CA VAL A 158 0.49 2.28 -7.26
C VAL A 158 -0.25 2.90 -8.44
N GLY A 159 -0.93 2.10 -9.24
CA GLY A 159 -1.66 2.62 -10.38
C GLY A 159 -2.74 1.69 -10.89
N ASN A 160 -3.88 2.28 -11.25
CA ASN A 160 -4.95 1.64 -11.98
C ASN A 160 -4.74 1.88 -13.48
N LYS A 161 -4.67 0.81 -14.25
CA LYS A 161 -4.59 0.91 -15.71
C LYS A 161 -5.91 1.47 -16.23
N LYS A 162 -5.81 2.53 -17.04
CA LYS A 162 -6.95 3.12 -17.77
C LYS A 162 -7.21 2.39 -19.09
#